data_f6c625c0a94dbdd9344d160aa937651c
#
_entry.id   f6c625c0a94dbdd9344d160aa937651c
#
_cell.length_a   1.000
_cell.length_b   1.000
_cell.length_c   1.000
_cell.angle_alpha   90.00
_cell.angle_beta   90.00
_cell.angle_gamma   90.00
#
_symmetry.space_group_name_H-M   'P 1'
#
loop_
_entity.id
_entity.type
_entity.pdbx_description
1 polymer ?
#
loop_
_entity_poly.entity_id
_entity_poly.type
_entity_poly.pdbx_seq_one_letter_code
_entity_poly.pdbx_strand_id
1 'polypeptide(L)'
;GSEMCIRDSGNNLTSFMNVIGLMREFGRRNIVFSSSCTVYGEPEKQPVTEQTPRKPATSPYGNTKQMCEDILRDSLAAYPGMKGIALRYFNPIGAHPSALIGELPRGVPQNLVPFITQTAAGLRECLSVFGDDYPTPDGSCIRDYIDVVDLAKAHVAAINRMAGDKNKQAYEIFNVGTGRGVSVLELVRKFEEVNHLKLNYKIAPRRAGDIIAIWADPTLANTLLGWRAERPLEETLRTAWQWQLHLGQR
;
A
#
# COMPACT_ATOMS: atom_id res chain seq x y z
N GLY A 1 -10.25 9.65 -16.20
CA GLY A 1 -9.22 8.73 -16.68
C GLY A 1 -7.91 9.43 -17.01
N SER A 2 -7.83 10.17 -18.13
CA SER A 2 -6.57 10.74 -18.62
C SER A 2 -5.98 11.84 -17.73
N GLU A 3 -6.78 12.73 -17.17
CA GLU A 3 -6.30 13.81 -16.29
C GLU A 3 -5.70 13.28 -14.98
N MET A 4 -6.29 12.23 -14.40
CA MET A 4 -5.74 11.58 -13.20
C MET A 4 -4.39 10.93 -13.50
N CYS A 5 -4.24 10.28 -14.66
CA CYS A 5 -2.99 9.70 -15.12
C CYS A 5 -1.88 10.75 -15.27
N ILE A 6 -2.17 11.89 -15.92
CA ILE A 6 -1.20 12.98 -16.13
C ILE A 6 -0.80 13.58 -14.78
N ARG A 7 -1.76 13.83 -13.89
CA ARG A 7 -1.51 14.37 -12.56
C ARG A 7 -0.64 13.44 -11.71
N ASP A 8 -0.96 12.14 -11.69
CA ASP A 8 -0.21 11.15 -10.89
C ASP A 8 1.22 11.00 -11.45
N SER A 9 1.38 10.95 -12.78
CA SER A 9 2.70 10.89 -13.39
C SER A 9 3.51 12.15 -13.12
N GLY A 10 2.93 13.33 -13.34
CA GLY A 10 3.59 14.60 -13.07
C GLY A 10 4.00 14.75 -11.60
N ASN A 11 3.07 14.54 -10.67
CA ASN A 11 3.35 14.68 -9.25
C ASN A 11 4.37 13.67 -8.74
N ASN A 12 4.20 12.38 -9.05
CA ASN A 12 5.08 11.35 -8.52
C ASN A 12 6.51 11.48 -9.06
N LEU A 13 6.67 11.62 -10.38
CA LEU A 13 8.00 11.68 -10.99
C LEU A 13 8.70 12.99 -10.68
N THR A 14 8.04 14.13 -10.88
CA THR A 14 8.66 15.45 -10.64
C THR A 14 9.05 15.63 -9.18
N SER A 15 8.15 15.28 -8.25
CA SER A 15 8.46 15.38 -6.81
C SER A 15 9.62 14.47 -6.43
N PHE A 16 9.65 13.24 -6.96
CA PHE A 16 10.73 12.30 -6.68
C PHE A 16 12.08 12.79 -7.23
N MET A 17 12.12 13.26 -8.47
CA MET A 17 13.34 13.82 -9.08
C MET A 17 13.84 15.06 -8.32
N ASN A 18 12.94 15.94 -7.90
CA ASN A 18 13.29 17.11 -7.09
C ASN A 18 13.92 16.68 -5.75
N VAL A 19 13.36 15.66 -5.06
CA VAL A 19 13.94 15.14 -3.82
C VAL A 19 15.35 14.60 -4.07
N ILE A 20 15.58 13.80 -5.11
CA ILE A 20 16.91 13.27 -5.44
C ILE A 20 17.90 14.41 -5.76
N GLY A 21 17.46 15.42 -6.52
CA GLY A 21 18.27 16.61 -6.82
C GLY A 21 18.69 17.37 -5.56
N LEU A 22 17.73 17.67 -4.68
CA LEU A 22 17.97 18.35 -3.42
C LEU A 22 18.84 17.52 -2.46
N MET A 23 18.67 16.21 -2.43
CA MET A 23 19.54 15.35 -1.62
C MET A 23 21.02 15.50 -2.01
N ARG A 24 21.31 15.58 -3.33
CA ARG A 24 22.67 15.84 -3.82
C ARG A 24 23.15 17.22 -3.41
N GLU A 25 22.36 18.24 -3.66
CA GLU A 25 22.70 19.63 -3.35
C GLU A 25 23.03 19.83 -1.87
N PHE A 26 22.23 19.22 -0.99
CA PHE A 26 22.39 19.31 0.47
C PHE A 26 23.21 18.18 1.10
N GLY A 27 23.88 17.35 0.32
CA GLY A 27 24.76 16.27 0.80
C GLY A 27 24.01 15.21 1.62
N ARG A 28 22.70 15.00 1.38
CA ARG A 28 21.91 13.95 2.05
C ARG A 28 22.12 12.61 1.39
N ARG A 29 22.35 11.58 2.21
CA ARG A 29 22.82 10.27 1.69
C ARG A 29 21.80 9.15 1.77
N ASN A 30 20.78 9.26 2.61
CA ASN A 30 19.85 8.17 2.88
C ASN A 30 18.43 8.54 2.44
N ILE A 31 17.77 7.63 1.73
CA ILE A 31 16.38 7.79 1.31
C ILE A 31 15.58 6.50 1.54
N VAL A 32 14.39 6.63 2.14
CA VAL A 32 13.36 5.59 2.10
C VAL A 32 12.33 5.99 1.07
N PHE A 33 12.14 5.15 0.07
CA PHE A 33 11.16 5.36 -0.99
C PHE A 33 9.90 4.52 -0.74
N SER A 34 8.77 5.19 -0.64
CA SER A 34 7.45 4.55 -0.59
C SER A 34 7.10 4.01 -1.97
N SER A 35 7.51 2.77 -2.23
CA SER A 35 7.15 2.02 -3.43
C SER A 35 5.79 1.31 -3.25
N SER A 36 5.44 0.38 -4.10
CA SER A 36 4.15 -0.29 -4.07
C SER A 36 4.25 -1.70 -4.65
N CYS A 37 3.39 -2.61 -4.20
CA CYS A 37 3.22 -3.92 -4.82
C CYS A 37 2.77 -3.84 -6.29
N THR A 38 2.22 -2.70 -6.73
CA THR A 38 1.83 -2.48 -8.13
C THR A 38 2.99 -2.54 -9.11
N VAL A 39 4.24 -2.44 -8.64
CA VAL A 39 5.44 -2.62 -9.47
C VAL A 39 5.60 -4.05 -10.01
N TYR A 40 4.95 -5.03 -9.41
CA TYR A 40 4.98 -6.41 -9.90
C TYR A 40 4.10 -6.64 -11.15
N GLY A 41 3.16 -5.72 -11.43
CA GLY A 41 2.12 -5.94 -12.43
C GLY A 41 1.22 -7.11 -12.01
N GLU A 42 0.90 -8.01 -12.95
CA GLU A 42 0.14 -9.23 -12.66
C GLU A 42 1.10 -10.42 -12.48
N PRO A 43 1.45 -10.79 -11.24
CA PRO A 43 2.41 -11.85 -10.99
C PRO A 43 1.80 -13.24 -11.24
N GLU A 44 2.63 -14.17 -11.71
CA GLU A 44 2.19 -15.55 -12.02
C GLU A 44 1.99 -16.41 -10.78
N LYS A 45 2.70 -16.09 -9.71
CA LYS A 45 2.70 -16.87 -8.47
C LYS A 45 2.55 -15.99 -7.26
N GLN A 46 1.94 -16.53 -6.22
CA GLN A 46 1.78 -15.93 -4.91
C GLN A 46 2.36 -16.86 -3.83
N PRO A 47 2.86 -16.33 -2.71
CA PRO A 47 3.13 -14.90 -2.45
C PRO A 47 4.23 -14.34 -3.34
N VAL A 48 4.25 -13.00 -3.57
CA VAL A 48 5.34 -12.35 -4.30
C VAL A 48 6.51 -12.07 -3.37
N THR A 49 7.72 -12.37 -3.85
CA THR A 49 9.00 -12.02 -3.20
C THR A 49 9.62 -10.79 -3.89
N GLU A 50 10.67 -10.21 -3.32
CA GLU A 50 11.41 -9.12 -3.94
C GLU A 50 12.11 -9.52 -5.27
N GLN A 51 12.34 -10.82 -5.46
CA GLN A 51 12.89 -11.41 -6.70
C GLN A 51 11.83 -11.70 -7.76
N THR A 52 10.54 -11.59 -7.42
CA THR A 52 9.46 -11.78 -8.41
C THR A 52 9.65 -10.78 -9.55
N PRO A 53 9.70 -11.23 -10.81
CA PRO A 53 9.92 -10.34 -11.95
C PRO A 53 8.84 -9.25 -12.02
N ARG A 54 9.28 -8.01 -12.27
CA ARG A 54 8.37 -6.92 -12.57
C ARG A 54 7.81 -7.12 -13.98
N LYS A 55 6.49 -7.17 -14.10
CA LYS A 55 5.77 -7.15 -15.37
C LYS A 55 5.33 -5.71 -15.70
N PRO A 56 4.87 -5.44 -16.93
CA PRO A 56 4.27 -4.16 -17.25
C PRO A 56 3.19 -3.81 -16.24
N ALA A 57 3.23 -2.57 -15.74
CA ALA A 57 2.26 -2.12 -14.76
C ALA A 57 0.84 -2.09 -15.36
N THR A 58 -0.14 -2.52 -14.59
CA THR A 58 -1.56 -2.53 -14.99
C THR A 58 -2.23 -1.16 -14.86
N SER A 59 -1.52 -0.17 -14.31
CA SER A 59 -2.03 1.18 -14.10
C SER A 59 -0.92 2.24 -14.27
N PRO A 60 -1.27 3.50 -14.64
CA PRO A 60 -0.31 4.61 -14.68
C PRO A 60 0.38 4.83 -13.34
N TYR A 61 -0.33 4.71 -12.22
CA TYR A 61 0.26 4.79 -10.88
C TYR A 61 1.36 3.73 -10.68
N GLY A 62 1.08 2.46 -10.99
CA GLY A 62 2.08 1.39 -10.90
C GLY A 62 3.30 1.66 -11.78
N ASN A 63 3.09 2.18 -12.98
CA ASN A 63 4.16 2.55 -13.89
C ASN A 63 5.05 3.67 -13.30
N THR A 64 4.46 4.71 -12.67
CA THR A 64 5.27 5.75 -12.01
C THR A 64 6.13 5.19 -10.88
N LYS A 65 5.63 4.19 -10.14
CA LYS A 65 6.41 3.53 -9.09
C LYS A 65 7.58 2.71 -9.66
N GLN A 66 7.36 2.00 -10.79
CA GLN A 66 8.44 1.32 -11.51
C GLN A 66 9.50 2.31 -11.96
N MET A 67 9.12 3.41 -12.61
CA MET A 67 10.04 4.46 -13.06
C MET A 67 10.83 5.08 -11.89
N CYS A 68 10.18 5.37 -10.76
CA CYS A 68 10.87 5.91 -9.59
C CYS A 68 11.89 4.92 -8.99
N GLU A 69 11.57 3.61 -8.96
CA GLU A 69 12.55 2.60 -8.54
C GLU A 69 13.77 2.54 -9.48
N ASP A 70 13.55 2.65 -10.79
CA ASP A 70 14.63 2.65 -11.76
C ASP A 70 15.51 3.91 -11.63
N ILE A 71 14.88 5.11 -11.51
CA ILE A 71 15.58 6.36 -11.25
C ILE A 71 16.38 6.30 -9.94
N LEU A 72 15.80 5.73 -8.87
CA LEU A 72 16.49 5.55 -7.59
C LEU A 72 17.72 4.67 -7.75
N ARG A 73 17.57 3.49 -8.32
CA ARG A 73 18.68 2.56 -8.57
C ARG A 73 19.82 3.23 -9.33
N ASP A 74 19.49 3.90 -10.43
CA ASP A 74 20.48 4.54 -11.30
C ASP A 74 21.15 5.75 -10.59
N SER A 75 20.39 6.51 -9.81
CA SER A 75 20.94 7.60 -8.99
C SER A 75 21.91 7.09 -7.92
N LEU A 76 21.56 5.99 -7.23
CA LEU A 76 22.44 5.38 -6.23
C LEU A 76 23.71 4.80 -6.82
N ALA A 77 23.65 4.28 -8.05
CA ALA A 77 24.83 3.82 -8.79
C ALA A 77 25.74 4.99 -9.22
N ALA A 78 25.14 6.13 -9.60
CA ALA A 78 25.89 7.31 -10.06
C ALA A 78 26.49 8.13 -8.91
N TYR A 79 25.96 8.02 -7.70
CA TYR A 79 26.39 8.82 -6.53
C TYR A 79 26.90 7.94 -5.38
N PRO A 80 28.21 7.58 -5.37
CA PRO A 80 28.79 6.76 -4.32
C PRO A 80 28.57 7.35 -2.92
N GLY A 81 28.17 6.48 -1.99
CA GLY A 81 27.87 6.85 -0.61
C GLY A 81 26.42 7.23 -0.36
N MET A 82 25.57 7.33 -1.38
CA MET A 82 24.12 7.36 -1.18
C MET A 82 23.57 5.93 -0.98
N LYS A 83 22.55 5.81 -0.13
CA LYS A 83 21.83 4.57 0.15
C LYS A 83 20.32 4.80 0.03
N GLY A 84 19.63 3.82 -0.51
CA GLY A 84 18.18 3.86 -0.67
C GLY A 84 17.54 2.53 -0.31
N ILE A 85 16.37 2.64 0.34
CA ILE A 85 15.50 1.49 0.62
C ILE A 85 14.14 1.77 -0.02
N ALA A 86 13.71 0.89 -0.93
CA ALA A 86 12.36 0.89 -1.44
C ALA A 86 11.49 -0.06 -0.62
N LEU A 87 10.42 0.46 -0.03
CA LEU A 87 9.40 -0.33 0.65
C LEU A 87 8.24 -0.57 -0.31
N ARG A 88 8.11 -1.79 -0.84
CA ARG A 88 6.98 -2.22 -1.67
C ARG A 88 5.85 -2.66 -0.75
N TYR A 89 5.05 -1.71 -0.29
CA TYR A 89 3.92 -2.05 0.56
C TYR A 89 2.66 -2.38 -0.25
N PHE A 90 1.80 -3.17 0.37
CA PHE A 90 0.56 -3.66 -0.21
C PHE A 90 -0.57 -2.67 0.07
N ASN A 91 -1.71 -3.09 0.55
CA ASN A 91 -2.85 -2.21 0.74
C ASN A 91 -2.89 -1.67 2.18
N PRO A 92 -2.36 -0.45 2.45
CA PRO A 92 -2.45 0.12 3.78
C PRO A 92 -3.89 0.46 4.13
N ILE A 93 -4.31 0.07 5.33
CA ILE A 93 -5.65 0.30 5.86
C ILE A 93 -5.58 0.64 7.36
N GLY A 94 -6.71 0.98 7.96
CA GLY A 94 -6.78 1.29 9.38
C GLY A 94 -6.47 2.75 9.69
N ALA A 95 -6.40 3.03 10.99
CA ALA A 95 -6.07 4.33 11.53
C ALA A 95 -5.25 4.19 12.81
N HIS A 96 -4.69 5.30 13.30
CA HIS A 96 -4.04 5.28 14.60
C HIS A 96 -5.04 4.95 15.71
N PRO A 97 -4.68 4.15 16.73
CA PRO A 97 -5.61 3.73 17.80
C PRO A 97 -6.24 4.88 18.58
N SER A 98 -5.64 6.06 18.59
CA SER A 98 -6.23 7.26 19.20
C SER A 98 -7.44 7.81 18.45
N ALA A 99 -7.73 7.34 17.24
CA ALA A 99 -8.72 7.90 16.33
C ALA A 99 -8.53 9.41 16.01
N LEU A 100 -7.30 9.95 16.17
CA LEU A 100 -6.96 11.34 15.85
C LEU A 100 -6.28 11.47 14.49
N ILE A 101 -5.78 10.37 13.94
CA ILE A 101 -5.09 10.29 12.65
C ILE A 101 -5.63 9.08 11.89
N GLY A 102 -6.01 9.29 10.64
CA GLY A 102 -6.52 8.26 9.74
C GLY A 102 -6.62 8.77 8.31
N GLU A 103 -7.06 7.92 7.41
CA GLU A 103 -7.23 8.28 6.00
C GLU A 103 -8.45 9.18 5.81
N LEU A 104 -8.24 10.37 5.24
CA LEU A 104 -9.29 11.33 4.91
C LEU A 104 -9.22 11.70 3.43
N PRO A 105 -9.81 10.92 2.53
CA PRO A 105 -9.79 11.19 1.11
C PRO A 105 -10.59 12.46 0.76
N ARG A 106 -10.06 13.26 -0.16
CA ARG A 106 -10.79 14.40 -0.71
C ARG A 106 -11.78 13.89 -1.77
N GLY A 107 -13.07 14.13 -1.57
CA GLY A 107 -14.12 13.69 -2.49
C GLY A 107 -14.46 12.20 -2.35
N VAL A 108 -14.64 11.51 -3.49
CA VAL A 108 -14.99 10.08 -3.50
C VAL A 108 -13.74 9.24 -3.19
N PRO A 109 -13.77 8.35 -2.15
CA PRO A 109 -12.66 7.47 -1.86
C PRO A 109 -12.32 6.57 -3.06
N GLN A 110 -11.03 6.40 -3.29
CA GLN A 110 -10.52 5.44 -4.28
C GLN A 110 -10.14 4.11 -3.63
N ASN A 111 -9.87 4.12 -2.32
CA ASN A 111 -9.52 2.95 -1.54
C ASN A 111 -10.75 2.29 -0.92
N LEU A 112 -10.70 0.97 -0.77
CA LEU A 112 -11.82 0.14 -0.32
C LEU A 112 -12.27 0.51 1.11
N VAL A 113 -11.35 0.57 2.08
CA VAL A 113 -11.71 0.75 3.50
C VAL A 113 -12.34 2.11 3.78
N PRO A 114 -11.84 3.26 3.29
CA PRO A 114 -12.56 4.53 3.40
C PRO A 114 -13.95 4.51 2.75
N PHE A 115 -14.12 3.79 1.65
CA PHE A 115 -15.44 3.64 1.04
C PHE A 115 -16.38 2.82 1.93
N ILE A 116 -15.89 1.72 2.53
CA ILE A 116 -16.62 0.89 3.51
C ILE A 116 -17.06 1.75 4.70
N THR A 117 -16.14 2.48 5.33
CA THR A 117 -16.44 3.28 6.53
C THR A 117 -17.40 4.42 6.25
N GLN A 118 -17.30 5.09 5.08
CA GLN A 118 -18.25 6.11 4.67
C GLN A 118 -19.63 5.52 4.35
N THR A 119 -19.70 4.31 3.78
CA THR A 119 -20.99 3.61 3.56
C THR A 119 -21.62 3.24 4.90
N ALA A 120 -20.84 2.69 5.84
CA ALA A 120 -21.32 2.37 7.19
C ALA A 120 -21.81 3.60 7.97
N ALA A 121 -21.20 4.77 7.75
CA ALA A 121 -21.61 6.04 8.35
C ALA A 121 -22.80 6.72 7.61
N GLY A 122 -23.36 6.09 6.58
CA GLY A 122 -24.47 6.66 5.80
C GLY A 122 -24.09 7.84 4.88
N LEU A 123 -22.80 8.13 4.75
CA LEU A 123 -22.31 9.17 3.83
C LEU A 123 -22.34 8.72 2.37
N ARG A 124 -22.47 7.41 2.15
CA ARG A 124 -22.67 6.79 0.83
C ARG A 124 -23.76 5.75 0.91
N GLU A 125 -24.56 5.70 -0.15
CA GLU A 125 -25.71 4.83 -0.21
C GLU A 125 -25.31 3.33 -0.24
N CYS A 126 -24.30 2.97 -1.05
CA CYS A 126 -23.98 1.58 -1.34
C CYS A 126 -22.52 1.40 -1.74
N LEU A 127 -21.86 0.37 -1.21
CA LEU A 127 -20.55 -0.08 -1.64
C LEU A 127 -20.68 -0.95 -2.90
N SER A 128 -19.86 -0.71 -3.93
CA SER A 128 -19.74 -1.61 -5.08
C SER A 128 -18.55 -2.56 -4.89
N VAL A 129 -18.82 -3.86 -4.86
CA VAL A 129 -17.80 -4.92 -4.93
C VAL A 129 -17.65 -5.30 -6.40
N PHE A 130 -16.46 -5.13 -6.97
CA PHE A 130 -16.20 -5.29 -8.40
C PHE A 130 -15.79 -6.74 -8.73
N GLY A 131 -16.73 -7.49 -9.33
CA GLY A 131 -16.58 -8.88 -9.70
C GLY A 131 -16.83 -9.85 -8.53
N ASP A 132 -17.51 -10.96 -8.84
CA ASP A 132 -17.75 -12.11 -7.96
C ASP A 132 -17.48 -13.44 -8.69
N ASP A 133 -16.83 -13.32 -9.84
CA ASP A 133 -16.57 -14.43 -10.76
C ASP A 133 -15.06 -14.65 -11.02
N TYR A 134 -14.18 -14.06 -10.20
CA TYR A 134 -12.74 -14.32 -10.25
C TYR A 134 -12.44 -15.76 -9.76
N PRO A 135 -11.37 -16.42 -10.26
CA PRO A 135 -10.94 -17.73 -9.79
C PRO A 135 -10.32 -17.67 -8.38
N THR A 136 -11.09 -17.22 -7.42
CA THR A 136 -10.76 -17.08 -6.00
C THR A 136 -11.83 -17.78 -5.14
N PRO A 137 -11.60 -18.05 -3.86
CA PRO A 137 -12.54 -18.83 -3.04
C PRO A 137 -13.96 -18.25 -2.96
N ASP A 138 -14.14 -16.94 -3.05
CA ASP A 138 -15.45 -16.28 -2.98
C ASP A 138 -15.76 -15.41 -4.20
N GLY A 139 -14.95 -15.56 -5.26
CA GLY A 139 -15.13 -14.86 -6.52
C GLY A 139 -14.64 -13.42 -6.54
N SER A 140 -14.22 -12.83 -5.41
CA SER A 140 -13.72 -11.46 -5.36
C SER A 140 -12.18 -11.40 -5.33
N CYS A 141 -11.60 -10.24 -5.69
CA CYS A 141 -10.15 -10.06 -5.71
C CYS A 141 -9.51 -10.25 -4.34
N ILE A 142 -8.27 -10.76 -4.30
CA ILE A 142 -7.50 -10.97 -3.06
C ILE A 142 -6.39 -9.93 -2.97
N ARG A 143 -6.22 -9.32 -1.77
CA ARG A 143 -5.20 -8.34 -1.44
C ARG A 143 -4.57 -8.64 -0.09
N ASP A 144 -3.37 -8.11 0.14
CA ASP A 144 -2.72 -8.09 1.45
C ASP A 144 -3.02 -6.72 2.10
N TYR A 145 -3.77 -6.74 3.18
CA TYR A 145 -4.15 -5.52 3.90
C TYR A 145 -3.27 -5.34 5.13
N ILE A 146 -2.44 -4.29 5.11
CA ILE A 146 -1.51 -3.97 6.18
C ILE A 146 -2.00 -2.78 7.01
N ASP A 147 -1.85 -2.87 8.33
CA ASP A 147 -2.17 -1.76 9.23
C ASP A 147 -1.22 -0.58 8.99
N VAL A 148 -1.76 0.64 8.92
CA VAL A 148 -1.00 1.86 8.66
C VAL A 148 0.05 2.15 9.73
N VAL A 149 -0.16 1.72 10.99
CA VAL A 149 0.82 1.88 12.08
C VAL A 149 1.98 0.91 11.88
N ASP A 150 1.71 -0.33 11.47
CA ASP A 150 2.78 -1.28 11.15
C ASP A 150 3.57 -0.82 9.92
N LEU A 151 2.91 -0.24 8.91
CA LEU A 151 3.59 0.38 7.78
C LEU A 151 4.50 1.54 8.23
N ALA A 152 4.04 2.41 9.14
CA ALA A 152 4.87 3.47 9.69
C ALA A 152 6.09 2.92 10.43
N LYS A 153 5.93 1.85 11.23
CA LYS A 153 7.05 1.14 11.88
C LYS A 153 8.05 0.59 10.87
N ALA A 154 7.61 0.09 9.70
CA ALA A 154 8.50 -0.36 8.64
C ALA A 154 9.39 0.76 8.10
N HIS A 155 8.85 1.98 7.94
CA HIS A 155 9.65 3.15 7.56
C HIS A 155 10.70 3.50 8.61
N VAL A 156 10.34 3.46 9.89
CA VAL A 156 11.30 3.69 10.99
C VAL A 156 12.39 2.61 11.00
N ALA A 157 12.03 1.34 10.80
CA ALA A 157 12.99 0.25 10.71
C ALA A 157 13.97 0.43 9.53
N ALA A 158 13.47 0.87 8.37
CA ALA A 158 14.30 1.16 7.20
C ALA A 158 15.27 2.33 7.46
N ILE A 159 14.82 3.40 8.11
CA ILE A 159 15.67 4.53 8.52
C ILE A 159 16.76 4.05 9.48
N ASN A 160 16.40 3.29 10.52
CA ASN A 160 17.33 2.75 11.50
C ASN A 160 18.36 1.81 10.87
N ARG A 161 17.97 1.01 9.86
CA ARG A 161 18.88 0.16 9.10
C ARG A 161 19.96 0.97 8.38
N MET A 162 19.57 2.06 7.70
CA MET A 162 20.52 2.94 7.01
C MET A 162 21.37 3.76 7.99
N ALA A 163 20.77 4.30 9.05
CA ALA A 163 21.49 5.07 10.07
C ALA A 163 22.52 4.22 10.82
N GLY A 164 22.21 2.94 11.05
CA GLY A 164 23.11 1.96 11.66
C GLY A 164 24.12 1.33 10.71
N ASP A 165 24.19 1.78 9.47
CA ASP A 165 25.10 1.27 8.42
C ASP A 165 24.95 -0.24 8.14
N LYS A 166 23.74 -0.78 8.28
CA LYS A 166 23.43 -2.22 8.15
C LYS A 166 23.05 -2.64 6.73
N ASN A 167 23.02 -1.71 5.79
CA ASN A 167 22.74 -2.01 4.38
C ASN A 167 23.83 -2.92 3.80
N LYS A 168 23.40 -3.98 3.11
CA LYS A 168 24.31 -4.86 2.37
C LYS A 168 24.66 -4.32 0.99
N GLN A 169 23.77 -3.48 0.43
CA GLN A 169 23.90 -2.85 -0.88
C GLN A 169 23.43 -1.39 -0.80
N ALA A 170 23.86 -0.57 -1.75
CA ALA A 170 23.40 0.82 -1.85
C ALA A 170 21.89 0.93 -2.06
N TYR A 171 21.31 -0.04 -2.77
CA TYR A 171 19.88 -0.13 -3.03
C TYR A 171 19.33 -1.45 -2.49
N GLU A 172 18.40 -1.36 -1.54
CA GLU A 172 17.69 -2.51 -1.00
C GLU A 172 16.19 -2.36 -1.21
N ILE A 173 15.51 -3.48 -1.38
CA ILE A 173 14.05 -3.55 -1.57
C ILE A 173 13.47 -4.47 -0.52
N PHE A 174 12.32 -4.12 0.04
CA PHE A 174 11.59 -4.96 0.98
C PHE A 174 10.10 -4.95 0.69
N ASN A 175 9.50 -6.14 0.63
CA ASN A 175 8.06 -6.29 0.66
C ASN A 175 7.53 -6.02 2.06
N VAL A 176 6.53 -5.14 2.17
CA VAL A 176 5.92 -4.74 3.43
C VAL A 176 4.44 -5.08 3.38
N GLY A 177 4.12 -6.25 3.89
CA GLY A 177 2.78 -6.83 3.95
C GLY A 177 2.66 -7.78 5.13
N THR A 178 1.48 -8.35 5.30
CA THR A 178 1.18 -9.33 6.37
C THR A 178 1.57 -10.75 6.00
N GLY A 179 1.75 -11.02 4.70
CA GLY A 179 1.93 -12.37 4.16
C GLY A 179 0.62 -13.14 4.00
N ARG A 180 -0.53 -12.47 4.19
CA ARG A 180 -1.86 -13.08 4.08
C ARG A 180 -2.68 -12.37 3.01
N GLY A 181 -3.19 -13.17 2.06
CA GLY A 181 -4.22 -12.71 1.13
C GLY A 181 -5.60 -12.74 1.77
N VAL A 182 -6.34 -11.64 1.67
CA VAL A 182 -7.72 -11.50 2.13
C VAL A 182 -8.56 -11.03 0.96
N SER A 183 -9.71 -11.66 0.71
CA SER A 183 -10.59 -11.25 -0.38
C SER A 183 -11.40 -10.00 -0.01
N VAL A 184 -11.91 -9.30 -1.03
CA VAL A 184 -12.75 -8.11 -0.81
C VAL A 184 -14.00 -8.46 -0.01
N LEU A 185 -14.68 -9.57 -0.33
CA LEU A 185 -15.87 -10.02 0.39
C LEU A 185 -15.54 -10.52 1.80
N GLU A 186 -14.38 -11.16 2.02
CA GLU A 186 -13.90 -11.52 3.35
C GLU A 186 -13.68 -10.26 4.20
N LEU A 187 -13.06 -9.23 3.63
CA LEU A 187 -12.83 -7.96 4.32
C LEU A 187 -14.15 -7.27 4.72
N VAL A 188 -15.13 -7.24 3.81
CA VAL A 188 -16.46 -6.66 4.07
C VAL A 188 -17.14 -7.40 5.24
N ARG A 189 -17.19 -8.75 5.17
CA ARG A 189 -17.79 -9.57 6.25
C ARG A 189 -17.05 -9.37 7.58
N LYS A 190 -15.73 -9.31 7.57
CA LYS A 190 -14.92 -9.07 8.77
C LYS A 190 -15.18 -7.68 9.36
N PHE A 191 -15.33 -6.65 8.51
CA PHE A 191 -15.68 -5.31 8.97
C PHE A 191 -17.07 -5.27 9.64
N GLU A 192 -18.07 -5.94 9.06
CA GLU A 192 -19.41 -6.08 9.67
C GLU A 192 -19.35 -6.78 11.03
N GLU A 193 -18.62 -7.90 11.10
CA GLU A 193 -18.47 -8.72 12.32
C GLU A 193 -17.86 -7.90 13.47
N VAL A 194 -16.69 -7.28 13.23
CA VAL A 194 -15.92 -6.61 14.30
C VAL A 194 -16.53 -5.29 14.77
N ASN A 195 -17.38 -4.67 13.95
CA ASN A 195 -18.04 -3.40 14.26
C ASN A 195 -19.55 -3.57 14.56
N HIS A 196 -20.07 -4.81 14.54
CA HIS A 196 -21.46 -5.14 14.88
C HIS A 196 -22.49 -4.36 14.05
N LEU A 197 -22.26 -4.25 12.73
CA LEU A 197 -23.12 -3.53 11.80
C LEU A 197 -23.31 -4.31 10.49
N LYS A 198 -24.20 -3.81 9.62
CA LYS A 198 -24.41 -4.34 8.28
C LYS A 198 -24.11 -3.26 7.25
N LEU A 199 -23.41 -3.66 6.19
CA LEU A 199 -23.09 -2.79 5.07
C LEU A 199 -24.10 -2.98 3.93
N ASN A 200 -24.54 -1.88 3.37
CA ASN A 200 -25.26 -1.92 2.10
C ASN A 200 -24.24 -2.03 0.97
N TYR A 201 -24.13 -3.21 0.34
CA TYR A 201 -23.25 -3.41 -0.80
C TYR A 201 -23.94 -4.17 -1.93
N LYS A 202 -23.42 -3.99 -3.13
CA LYS A 202 -23.84 -4.71 -4.34
C LYS A 202 -22.65 -5.20 -5.12
N ILE A 203 -22.84 -6.30 -5.85
CA ILE A 203 -21.87 -6.78 -6.82
C ILE A 203 -21.99 -5.93 -8.09
N ALA A 204 -20.87 -5.49 -8.61
CA ALA A 204 -20.73 -4.77 -9.85
C ALA A 204 -19.82 -5.53 -10.83
N PRO A 205 -19.90 -5.28 -12.14
CA PRO A 205 -18.98 -5.87 -13.11
C PRO A 205 -17.52 -5.65 -12.73
N ARG A 206 -16.63 -6.56 -13.18
CA ARG A 206 -15.17 -6.44 -12.98
C ARG A 206 -14.66 -5.07 -13.43
N ARG A 207 -13.75 -4.51 -12.67
CA ARG A 207 -13.07 -3.27 -13.03
C ARG A 207 -11.85 -3.59 -13.90
N ALA A 208 -11.67 -2.88 -15.00
CA ALA A 208 -10.50 -3.03 -15.86
C ALA A 208 -9.20 -2.72 -15.10
N GLY A 209 -8.20 -3.59 -15.24
CA GLY A 209 -6.90 -3.46 -14.59
C GLY A 209 -6.83 -3.99 -13.15
N ASP A 210 -7.90 -4.56 -12.61
CA ASP A 210 -7.84 -5.23 -11.31
C ASP A 210 -7.03 -6.54 -11.41
N ILE A 211 -6.03 -6.66 -10.56
CA ILE A 211 -5.25 -7.89 -10.38
C ILE A 211 -6.10 -8.88 -9.58
N ILE A 212 -6.15 -10.14 -10.02
CA ILE A 212 -6.96 -11.19 -9.37
C ILE A 212 -6.54 -11.38 -7.91
N ALA A 213 -5.24 -11.56 -7.68
CA ALA A 213 -4.71 -11.82 -6.34
C ALA A 213 -3.27 -11.33 -6.21
N ILE A 214 -2.95 -10.65 -5.11
CA ILE A 214 -1.59 -10.26 -4.78
C ILE A 214 -1.40 -10.12 -3.26
N TRP A 215 -0.39 -10.84 -2.71
CA TRP A 215 0.04 -10.69 -1.31
C TRP A 215 1.54 -10.93 -1.18
N ALA A 216 2.12 -10.39 -0.09
CA ALA A 216 3.56 -10.40 0.16
C ALA A 216 4.10 -11.76 0.60
N ASP A 217 5.36 -12.02 0.28
CA ASP A 217 6.26 -12.74 1.16
C ASP A 217 7.06 -11.71 1.97
N PRO A 218 6.82 -11.53 3.29
CA PRO A 218 7.50 -10.53 4.10
C PRO A 218 8.81 -11.05 4.74
N THR A 219 9.29 -12.23 4.35
CA THR A 219 10.43 -12.90 5.00
C THR A 219 11.68 -12.03 5.03
N LEU A 220 11.96 -11.30 3.95
CA LEU A 220 13.14 -10.44 3.87
C LEU A 220 13.03 -9.24 4.84
N ALA A 221 11.86 -8.61 4.93
CA ALA A 221 11.60 -7.55 5.90
C ALA A 221 11.69 -8.08 7.34
N ASN A 222 11.12 -9.24 7.62
CA ASN A 222 11.20 -9.86 8.95
C ASN A 222 12.63 -10.13 9.39
N THR A 223 13.49 -10.61 8.49
CA THR A 223 14.87 -11.04 8.82
C THR A 223 15.87 -9.90 8.80
N LEU A 224 15.79 -9.00 7.83
CA LEU A 224 16.81 -7.97 7.61
C LEU A 224 16.44 -6.60 8.19
N LEU A 225 15.16 -6.20 8.14
CA LEU A 225 14.70 -4.98 8.81
C LEU A 225 14.40 -5.21 10.29
N GLY A 226 14.21 -6.49 10.72
CA GLY A 226 13.73 -6.83 12.05
C GLY A 226 12.31 -6.29 12.29
N TRP A 227 11.52 -6.14 11.22
CA TRP A 227 10.17 -5.66 11.24
C TRP A 227 9.18 -6.77 10.88
N ARG A 228 8.02 -6.75 11.52
CA ARG A 228 6.90 -7.65 11.24
C ARG A 228 5.58 -6.89 11.38
N ALA A 229 4.59 -7.24 10.55
CA ALA A 229 3.22 -6.81 10.76
C ALA A 229 2.68 -7.52 12.01
N GLU A 230 2.21 -6.75 12.99
CA GLU A 230 1.80 -7.26 14.31
C GLU A 230 0.32 -7.07 14.57
N ARG A 231 -0.30 -6.05 13.93
CA ARG A 231 -1.68 -5.70 14.21
C ARG A 231 -2.64 -6.61 13.44
N PRO A 232 -3.59 -7.29 14.15
CA PRO A 232 -4.55 -8.16 13.50
C PRO A 232 -5.55 -7.34 12.67
N LEU A 233 -6.10 -7.96 11.62
CA LEU A 233 -7.06 -7.34 10.70
C LEU A 233 -8.29 -6.78 11.45
N GLU A 234 -8.76 -7.50 12.46
CA GLU A 234 -9.89 -7.10 13.28
C GLU A 234 -9.67 -5.77 14.01
N GLU A 235 -8.48 -5.58 14.55
CA GLU A 235 -8.10 -4.33 15.21
C GLU A 235 -7.98 -3.19 14.21
N THR A 236 -7.35 -3.46 13.08
CA THR A 236 -7.17 -2.50 11.98
C THR A 236 -8.51 -2.00 11.45
N LEU A 237 -9.49 -2.89 11.28
CA LEU A 237 -10.84 -2.51 10.84
C LEU A 237 -11.62 -1.72 11.90
N ARG A 238 -11.43 -2.04 13.19
CA ARG A 238 -12.00 -1.24 14.28
C ARG A 238 -11.44 0.19 14.30
N THR A 239 -10.12 0.33 14.19
CA THR A 239 -9.51 1.67 14.20
C THR A 239 -9.94 2.51 13.00
N ALA A 240 -10.10 1.91 11.82
CA ALA A 240 -10.67 2.60 10.66
C ALA A 240 -12.08 3.12 10.92
N TRP A 241 -12.92 2.30 11.58
CA TRP A 241 -14.29 2.70 11.95
C TRP A 241 -14.30 3.80 13.02
N GLN A 242 -13.50 3.67 14.06
CA GLN A 242 -13.37 4.69 15.11
C GLN A 242 -12.93 6.04 14.54
N TRP A 243 -12.00 6.06 13.59
CA TRP A 243 -11.62 7.27 12.88
C TRP A 243 -12.79 7.89 12.12
N GLN A 244 -13.57 7.09 11.39
CA GLN A 244 -14.74 7.59 10.68
C GLN A 244 -15.78 8.19 11.62
N LEU A 245 -16.05 7.57 12.77
CA LEU A 245 -16.94 8.11 13.79
C LEU A 245 -16.43 9.43 14.38
N HIS A 246 -15.12 9.53 14.64
CA HIS A 246 -14.49 10.78 15.11
C HIS A 246 -14.65 11.93 14.10
N LEU A 247 -14.57 11.65 12.80
CA LEU A 247 -14.83 12.67 11.76
C LEU A 247 -16.28 13.17 11.77
N GLY A 248 -17.25 12.32 12.07
CA GLY A 248 -18.66 12.68 12.15
C GLY A 248 -19.02 13.53 13.39
N GLN A 249 -18.12 13.65 14.37
CA GLN A 249 -18.29 14.46 15.58
C GLN A 249 -17.68 15.87 15.45
N ARG A 250 -17.02 16.18 14.35
CA ARG A 250 -16.43 17.48 14.03
C ARG A 250 -17.38 18.29 13.14
#